data_9023782438bd660a3e6e9fa718ef0c0b
#
_entry.id   9023782438bd660a3e6e9fa718ef0c0b
#
_cell.length_a   1.000
_cell.length_b   1.000
_cell.length_c   1.000
_cell.angle_alpha   90.00
_cell.angle_beta   90.00
_cell.angle_gamma   90.00
#
_symmetry.space_group_name_H-M   'P 1'
#
loop_
_entity.id
_entity.type
_entity.pdbx_description
1 polymer ?
#
loop_
_entity_poly.entity_id
_entity_poly.type
_entity_poly.pdbx_seq_one_letter_code
_entity_poly.pdbx_strand_id
1 'polypeptide(L)'
;MLKTFIHNDWQEVLGPEFEKPYYTELHNFLKNEYKTQYIHPDMYHIYEAFEWTPFSKVKVVILGQDPYHGPNQAHGLSFSVFQAWLFHLHYGISTRSYTPI
;
A
#
# COMPACT_ATOMS: atom_id res chain seq x y z
N MET A 1 8.38 -8.57 -14.34
CA MET A 1 8.50 -8.85 -13.00
C MET A 1 8.17 -7.75 -12.10
N LEU A 2 7.96 -8.09 -10.91
CA LEU A 2 7.47 -7.13 -9.97
C LEU A 2 8.40 -6.05 -9.57
N LYS A 3 9.66 -6.22 -9.80
CA LYS A 3 10.63 -5.19 -9.45
C LYS A 3 10.34 -3.87 -10.16
N THR A 4 9.50 -3.88 -11.15
CA THR A 4 9.16 -2.64 -11.82
C THR A 4 8.20 -1.78 -11.02
N PHE A 5 7.65 -2.28 -9.92
CA PHE A 5 6.73 -1.48 -9.13
C PHE A 5 7.43 -0.53 -8.17
N ILE A 6 8.74 -0.65 -7.98
CA ILE A 6 9.47 0.24 -7.10
C ILE A 6 10.51 0.97 -7.94
N HIS A 7 10.46 2.30 -7.93
CA HIS A 7 11.21 3.11 -8.88
C HIS A 7 12.34 3.93 -8.25
N ASN A 8 12.82 3.53 -7.10
CA ASN A 8 13.94 4.22 -6.45
C ASN A 8 14.94 3.21 -5.94
N ASP A 9 15.84 3.64 -5.03
CA ASP A 9 16.91 2.76 -4.56
C ASP A 9 16.44 1.55 -3.75
N TRP A 10 15.18 1.51 -3.34
CA TRP A 10 14.63 0.31 -2.74
C TRP A 10 14.69 -0.86 -3.71
N GLN A 11 14.69 -0.57 -5.01
CA GLN A 11 14.73 -1.63 -6.00
C GLN A 11 16.00 -2.46 -5.87
N GLU A 12 17.12 -1.82 -5.56
CA GLU A 12 18.38 -2.54 -5.34
C GLU A 12 18.37 -3.28 -4.01
N VAL A 13 17.86 -2.64 -2.98
CA VAL A 13 17.83 -3.25 -1.65
C VAL A 13 16.93 -4.48 -1.63
N LEU A 14 15.77 -4.38 -2.22
CA LEU A 14 14.78 -5.44 -2.17
C LEU A 14 14.87 -6.43 -3.31
N GLY A 15 15.64 -6.11 -4.35
CA GLY A 15 15.74 -6.97 -5.51
C GLY A 15 16.01 -8.43 -5.18
N PRO A 16 17.02 -8.71 -4.33
CA PRO A 16 17.31 -10.10 -3.98
C PRO A 16 16.15 -10.82 -3.32
N GLU A 17 15.30 -10.09 -2.59
CA GLU A 17 14.16 -10.71 -1.94
C GLU A 17 13.15 -11.22 -2.96
N PHE A 18 13.03 -10.52 -4.08
CA PHE A 18 12.09 -10.91 -5.12
C PHE A 18 12.46 -12.21 -5.82
N GLU A 19 13.72 -12.65 -5.64
CA GLU A 19 14.16 -13.89 -6.23
C GLU A 19 13.99 -15.09 -5.30
N LYS A 20 13.56 -14.87 -4.07
CA LYS A 20 13.49 -15.94 -3.08
C LYS A 20 12.17 -16.69 -3.19
N PRO A 21 12.17 -18.00 -2.82
CA PRO A 21 10.96 -18.81 -2.94
C PRO A 21 9.75 -18.24 -2.19
N TYR A 22 9.98 -17.67 -1.01
CA TYR A 22 8.86 -17.14 -0.25
C TYR A 22 8.15 -16.04 -1.00
N TYR A 23 8.90 -15.26 -1.77
CA TYR A 23 8.30 -14.17 -2.53
C TYR A 23 7.46 -14.73 -3.69
N THR A 24 7.94 -15.76 -4.34
CA THR A 24 7.19 -16.39 -5.41
C THR A 24 5.86 -16.93 -4.90
N GLU A 25 5.88 -17.55 -3.73
CA GLU A 25 4.65 -18.07 -3.14
C GLU A 25 3.70 -16.93 -2.77
N LEU A 26 4.23 -15.89 -2.17
CA LEU A 26 3.43 -14.75 -1.79
C LEU A 26 2.83 -14.08 -3.03
N HIS A 27 3.62 -13.93 -4.06
CA HIS A 27 3.17 -13.30 -5.30
C HIS A 27 2.01 -14.11 -5.91
N ASN A 28 2.15 -15.42 -5.97
CA ASN A 28 1.10 -16.25 -6.53
C ASN A 28 -0.15 -16.21 -5.69
N PHE A 29 0.00 -16.18 -4.38
CA PHE A 29 -1.14 -16.07 -3.47
C PHE A 29 -1.87 -14.75 -3.71
N LEU A 30 -1.14 -13.65 -3.75
CA LEU A 30 -1.76 -12.35 -3.94
C LEU A 30 -2.41 -12.22 -5.29
N LYS A 31 -1.77 -12.77 -6.32
CA LYS A 31 -2.31 -12.72 -7.66
C LYS A 31 -3.68 -13.37 -7.69
N ASN A 32 -3.82 -14.50 -7.01
CA ASN A 32 -5.10 -15.19 -6.95
C ASN A 32 -6.11 -14.41 -6.11
N GLU A 33 -5.67 -13.85 -5.01
CA GLU A 33 -6.56 -13.09 -4.13
C GLU A 33 -7.12 -11.86 -4.83
N TYR A 34 -6.28 -11.14 -5.56
CA TYR A 34 -6.75 -9.96 -6.29
C TYR A 34 -7.72 -10.31 -7.41
N LYS A 35 -7.65 -11.55 -7.91
CA LYS A 35 -8.57 -11.98 -8.93
C LYS A 35 -9.93 -12.36 -8.37
N THR A 36 -9.95 -12.90 -7.16
CA THR A 36 -11.16 -13.50 -6.62
C THR A 36 -11.79 -12.74 -5.47
N GLN A 37 -11.07 -11.79 -4.89
CA GLN A 37 -11.56 -11.04 -3.75
C GLN A 37 -11.43 -9.55 -4.01
N TYR A 38 -12.16 -8.77 -3.25
CA TYR A 38 -12.06 -7.33 -3.32
C TYR A 38 -11.02 -6.89 -2.29
N ILE A 39 -9.81 -6.61 -2.75
CA ILE A 39 -8.65 -6.37 -1.87
C ILE A 39 -8.26 -4.89 -1.85
N HIS A 40 -7.92 -4.40 -0.70
CA HIS A 40 -7.42 -3.04 -0.50
C HIS A 40 -6.02 -3.10 0.10
N PRO A 41 -5.12 -2.24 -0.33
CA PRO A 41 -5.23 -1.29 -1.42
C PRO A 41 -5.22 -2.01 -2.77
N ASP A 42 -5.42 -1.25 -3.85
CA ASP A 42 -5.32 -1.87 -5.17
C ASP A 42 -3.86 -2.27 -5.43
N MET A 43 -3.66 -3.12 -6.43
CA MET A 43 -2.35 -3.72 -6.66
C MET A 43 -1.26 -2.71 -7.01
N TYR A 44 -1.62 -1.53 -7.45
CA TYR A 44 -0.64 -0.52 -7.81
C TYR A 44 -0.17 0.30 -6.62
N HIS A 45 -0.78 0.11 -5.47
CA HIS A 45 -0.42 0.85 -4.26
C HIS A 45 0.16 -0.03 -3.16
N ILE A 46 0.45 -1.29 -3.46
CA ILE A 46 0.99 -2.20 -2.46
C ILE A 46 2.34 -1.71 -1.94
N TYR A 47 3.18 -1.17 -2.82
CA TYR A 47 4.51 -0.73 -2.45
C TYR A 47 4.60 0.78 -2.26
N GLU A 48 3.49 1.41 -1.97
CA GLU A 48 3.44 2.86 -1.88
C GLU A 48 4.42 3.44 -0.87
N ALA A 49 4.58 2.79 0.26
CA ALA A 49 5.49 3.28 1.29
C ALA A 49 6.92 3.37 0.77
N PHE A 50 7.32 2.43 -0.06
CA PHE A 50 8.67 2.43 -0.60
C PHE A 50 8.83 3.51 -1.67
N GLU A 51 7.78 3.81 -2.42
CA GLU A 51 7.86 4.82 -3.45
C GLU A 51 7.98 6.22 -2.87
N TRP A 52 7.30 6.46 -1.75
CA TRP A 52 7.30 7.79 -1.15
C TRP A 52 8.61 8.16 -0.46
N THR A 53 9.31 7.17 0.09
CA THR A 53 10.53 7.46 0.83
C THR A 53 11.65 6.53 0.37
N PRO A 54 12.60 7.02 -0.40
CA PRO A 54 13.73 6.21 -0.85
C PRO A 54 14.50 5.64 0.33
N PHE A 55 15.11 4.49 0.11
CA PHE A 55 15.86 3.81 1.16
C PHE A 55 16.90 4.72 1.80
N SER A 56 17.60 5.49 0.99
CA SER A 56 18.67 6.36 1.49
C SER A 56 18.14 7.48 2.39
N LYS A 57 16.85 7.73 2.38
CA LYS A 57 16.27 8.79 3.20
C LYS A 57 15.45 8.29 4.37
N VAL A 58 15.34 6.99 4.53
CA VAL A 58 14.57 6.43 5.63
C VAL A 58 15.29 6.67 6.95
N LYS A 59 14.57 7.17 7.92
CA LYS A 59 15.10 7.35 9.27
C LYS A 59 14.35 6.50 10.28
N VAL A 60 13.09 6.25 10.02
CA VAL A 60 12.24 5.48 10.94
C VAL A 60 11.31 4.63 10.08
N VAL A 61 11.08 3.41 10.51
CA VAL A 61 10.10 2.54 9.88
C VAL A 61 9.00 2.28 10.88
N ILE A 62 7.77 2.54 10.47
CA ILE A 62 6.61 2.24 11.29
C ILE A 62 5.88 1.08 10.64
N LEU A 63 5.80 -0.02 11.36
CA LEU A 63 5.10 -1.19 10.88
C LEU A 63 3.70 -1.17 11.45
N GLY A 64 2.72 -1.05 10.60
CA GLY A 64 1.35 -0.97 11.04
C GLY A 64 0.41 -1.54 10.01
N GLN A 65 -0.85 -1.37 10.25
CA GLN A 65 -1.87 -1.91 9.39
C GLN A 65 -2.74 -0.78 8.87
N ASP A 66 -3.30 -0.95 7.68
CA ASP A 66 -4.28 -0.01 7.17
C ASP A 66 -5.53 -0.13 8.04
N PRO A 67 -5.92 0.93 8.72
CA PRO A 67 -7.08 0.86 9.62
C PRO A 67 -8.41 0.96 8.90
N TYR A 68 -8.39 1.28 7.63
CA TYR A 68 -9.61 1.51 6.87
C TYR A 68 -9.85 0.38 5.90
N HIS A 69 -11.10 -0.07 5.81
CA HIS A 69 -11.44 -1.18 4.91
C HIS A 69 -12.55 -0.82 3.94
N GLY A 70 -12.90 0.45 3.85
CA GLY A 70 -13.87 0.89 2.86
C GLY A 70 -13.23 1.07 1.50
N PRO A 71 -14.04 1.20 0.45
CA PRO A 71 -13.51 1.38 -0.89
C PRO A 71 -12.68 2.65 -0.99
N ASN A 72 -11.55 2.56 -1.66
CA ASN A 72 -10.69 3.70 -1.94
C ASN A 72 -10.12 4.40 -0.71
N GLN A 73 -10.09 3.74 0.43
CA GLN A 73 -9.51 4.32 1.63
C GLN A 73 -8.06 3.91 1.81
N ALA A 74 -7.77 2.63 1.75
CA ALA A 74 -6.41 2.16 1.91
C ALA A 74 -5.59 2.47 0.66
N HIS A 75 -4.36 2.91 0.85
CA HIS A 75 -3.49 3.22 -0.27
C HIS A 75 -2.03 2.83 -0.03
N GLY A 76 -1.81 1.90 0.88
CA GLY A 76 -0.47 1.34 1.06
C GLY A 76 0.38 2.00 2.12
N LEU A 77 -0.16 2.98 2.84
CA LEU A 77 0.55 3.63 3.93
C LEU A 77 -0.24 3.40 5.21
N SER A 78 0.41 2.81 6.21
CA SER A 78 -0.26 2.50 7.46
C SER A 78 -0.79 3.77 8.11
N PHE A 79 -1.93 3.65 8.78
CA PHE A 79 -2.57 4.75 9.50
C PHE A 79 -2.96 5.93 8.61
N SER A 80 -3.07 5.71 7.31
CA SER A 80 -3.38 6.79 6.38
C SER A 80 -4.55 6.42 5.50
N VAL A 81 -5.23 7.42 4.97
CA VAL A 81 -6.36 7.19 4.09
C VAL A 81 -6.12 7.93 2.79
N PHE A 82 -6.67 7.41 1.70
CA PHE A 82 -6.48 7.99 0.39
C PHE A 82 -6.92 9.46 0.40
N GLN A 83 -6.15 10.31 -0.23
CA GLN A 83 -6.38 11.75 -0.19
C GLN A 83 -7.74 12.16 -0.73
N ALA A 84 -8.23 11.50 -1.75
CA ALA A 84 -9.54 11.82 -2.29
C ALA A 84 -10.63 11.59 -1.26
N TRP A 85 -10.48 10.54 -0.45
CA TRP A 85 -11.44 10.25 0.59
C TRP A 85 -11.38 11.30 1.69
N LEU A 86 -10.17 11.74 2.01
CA LEU A 86 -9.97 12.77 3.00
C LEU A 86 -10.61 14.09 2.55
N PHE A 87 -10.58 14.36 1.24
CA PHE A 87 -11.23 15.53 0.69
C PHE A 87 -12.72 15.50 0.99
N HIS A 88 -13.34 14.35 0.82
CA HIS A 88 -14.77 14.22 1.14
C HIS A 88 -15.03 14.55 2.60
N LEU A 89 -14.21 14.07 3.49
CA LEU A 89 -14.39 14.35 4.90
C LEU A 89 -14.35 15.85 5.19
N HIS A 90 -13.36 16.53 4.63
CA HIS A 90 -13.17 17.93 4.92
C HIS A 90 -14.19 18.85 4.29
N TYR A 91 -14.76 18.47 3.17
CA TYR A 91 -15.69 19.32 2.48
C TYR A 91 -17.13 18.88 2.60
N GLY A 92 -17.40 18.07 3.60
CA GLY A 92 -18.76 17.88 4.06
C GLY A 92 -19.65 16.95 3.27
N ILE A 93 -19.10 16.18 2.44
CA ILE A 93 -19.91 15.29 1.65
C ILE A 93 -20.07 14.00 2.41
N SER A 94 -21.17 13.85 3.03
CA SER A 94 -21.55 12.67 3.80
C SER A 94 -20.52 12.17 4.76
N THR A 95 -20.12 13.03 5.63
CA THR A 95 -19.09 12.66 6.55
C THR A 95 -19.55 12.26 7.90
N ARG A 96 -20.87 12.41 8.18
CA ARG A 96 -21.30 12.23 9.48
C ARG A 96 -21.04 10.96 10.08
N SER A 97 -21.13 9.90 9.39
CA SER A 97 -21.02 8.59 9.99
C SER A 97 -19.59 8.08 10.00
N TYR A 98 -18.64 8.90 9.60
CA TYR A 98 -17.27 8.44 9.51
C TYR A 98 -16.35 9.30 10.35
N THR A 99 -15.50 8.67 11.14
CA THR A 99 -14.52 9.37 11.95
C THR A 99 -13.15 8.79 11.68
N PRO A 100 -12.27 9.52 11.02
CA PRO A 100 -10.92 9.01 10.82
C PRO A 100 -10.22 9.06 12.15
N ILE A 101 -9.36 8.16 12.35
CA ILE A 101 -8.70 8.10 13.62
C ILE A 101 -7.53 8.98 13.73
#